data_1191e70c86243eff3fe9b2ae1e261f9c
#
_entry.id   1191e70c86243eff3fe9b2ae1e261f9c
#
_cell.length_a   1.000
_cell.length_b   1.000
_cell.length_c   1.000
_cell.angle_alpha   90.00
_cell.angle_beta   90.00
_cell.angle_gamma   90.00
#
_symmetry.space_group_name_H-M   'P 1'
#
loop_
_entity.id
_entity.type
_entity.pdbx_description
1 polymer ?
#
loop_
_entity_poly.entity_id
_entity_poly.type
_entity_poly.pdbx_seq_one_letter_code
_entity_poly.pdbx_strand_id
1 'polypeptide(L)'
;MSPDPLSSPFQTKTPTLKVVIVCAGPVDCLRKIQNLAIESNYQVIAVDGGYDTIAKTGLRPVFTIGDFDSTEYDIEEIRYNSEDVIELNKNKDKTDFEEALEEAFYRGFTTISVFGILGGKRIDFELSNLLILSKYATSDRKIRVYSEDGKQVLELMTQGQEFCIDNVKHIDLSKTISVIPITDSDVTIAGMEYDYSGKIEMSSSLTMSNKGMDGGSIKINSGLVYIYYSLRD
;
A
#
# COMPACT_ATOMS: atom_id res chain seq x y z
N MET A 1 35.64 1.31 41.92
CA MET A 1 34.58 0.79 41.07
C MET A 1 33.61 1.94 40.78
N SER A 2 33.79 2.56 39.65
CA SER A 2 32.91 3.65 39.17
C SER A 2 31.73 3.01 38.43
N PRO A 3 30.51 3.51 38.60
CA PRO A 3 29.37 3.00 37.87
C PRO A 3 29.40 3.50 36.42
N ASP A 4 29.14 2.56 35.52
CA ASP A 4 29.03 2.78 34.07
C ASP A 4 27.80 3.65 33.76
N PRO A 5 27.93 4.79 33.08
CA PRO A 5 26.79 5.59 32.65
C PRO A 5 26.38 5.20 31.24
N LEU A 6 25.09 5.09 30.98
CA LEU A 6 24.42 5.04 29.68
C LEU A 6 23.93 3.68 29.19
N SER A 7 22.94 3.16 29.88
CA SER A 7 21.88 2.44 29.19
C SER A 7 20.68 3.41 29.03
N SER A 8 20.54 3.99 27.86
CA SER A 8 19.38 4.80 27.50
C SER A 8 18.23 3.85 27.12
N PRO A 9 17.12 3.81 27.88
CA PRO A 9 16.00 2.89 27.63
C PRO A 9 14.84 3.53 26.87
N PHE A 10 15.04 4.60 26.13
CA PHE A 10 13.93 5.20 25.36
C PHE A 10 14.30 5.31 23.88
N GLN A 11 14.20 4.21 23.16
CA GLN A 11 13.87 4.29 21.73
C GLN A 11 12.38 4.69 21.66
N THR A 12 12.10 5.98 21.62
CA THR A 12 10.78 6.49 21.22
C THR A 12 10.56 6.03 19.77
N LYS A 13 9.74 4.99 19.57
CA LYS A 13 9.26 4.66 18.23
C LYS A 13 8.66 5.92 17.64
N THR A 14 9.26 6.44 16.59
CA THR A 14 8.66 7.53 15.78
C THR A 14 7.24 7.11 15.44
N PRO A 15 6.22 7.94 15.68
CA PRO A 15 4.84 7.55 15.37
C PRO A 15 4.73 7.20 13.88
N THR A 16 4.18 6.03 13.59
CA THR A 16 3.95 5.57 12.22
C THR A 16 2.89 6.46 11.59
N LEU A 17 3.28 7.29 10.62
CA LEU A 17 2.33 8.09 9.85
C LEU A 17 1.69 7.20 8.77
N LYS A 18 0.37 7.28 8.66
CA LYS A 18 -0.43 6.43 7.79
C LYS A 18 -1.19 7.28 6.78
N VAL A 19 -1.25 6.82 5.53
CA VAL A 19 -1.95 7.53 4.47
C VAL A 19 -2.69 6.58 3.52
N VAL A 20 -3.86 7.01 3.07
CA VAL A 20 -4.58 6.46 1.92
C VAL A 20 -4.25 7.33 0.72
N ILE A 21 -3.73 6.74 -0.34
CA ILE A 21 -3.53 7.38 -1.64
C ILE A 21 -4.62 6.89 -2.58
N VAL A 22 -5.36 7.81 -3.19
CA VAL A 22 -6.43 7.50 -4.15
C VAL A 22 -6.06 8.09 -5.50
N CYS A 23 -5.96 7.21 -6.51
CA CYS A 23 -5.67 7.54 -7.90
C CYS A 23 -6.96 7.53 -8.75
N ALA A 24 -6.85 7.93 -10.02
CA ALA A 24 -7.97 8.14 -10.93
C ALA A 24 -8.68 6.86 -11.44
N GLY A 25 -8.16 5.67 -11.17
CA GLY A 25 -8.79 4.41 -11.56
C GLY A 25 -10.07 4.11 -10.76
N PRO A 26 -10.79 3.04 -11.12
CA PRO A 26 -12.07 2.73 -10.50
C PRO A 26 -11.95 2.38 -9.02
N VAL A 27 -12.88 2.92 -8.20
CA VAL A 27 -12.98 2.68 -6.76
C VAL A 27 -14.44 2.66 -6.34
N ASP A 28 -14.96 1.47 -6.01
CA ASP A 28 -16.34 1.27 -5.55
C ASP A 28 -16.46 1.19 -4.02
N CYS A 29 -15.33 1.12 -3.30
CA CYS A 29 -15.28 0.88 -1.87
C CYS A 29 -15.09 2.15 -1.03
N LEU A 30 -15.88 3.21 -1.28
CA LEU A 30 -15.76 4.52 -0.59
C LEU A 30 -15.77 4.39 0.94
N ARG A 31 -16.64 3.53 1.49
CA ARG A 31 -16.70 3.26 2.93
C ARG A 31 -15.38 2.76 3.50
N LYS A 32 -14.63 1.95 2.75
CA LYS A 32 -13.35 1.44 3.21
C LYS A 32 -12.32 2.56 3.35
N ILE A 33 -12.31 3.50 2.42
CA ILE A 33 -11.46 4.70 2.49
C ILE A 33 -11.84 5.52 3.72
N GLN A 34 -13.15 5.78 3.93
CA GLN A 34 -13.65 6.49 5.10
C GLN A 34 -13.25 5.79 6.42
N ASN A 35 -13.40 4.47 6.51
CA ASN A 35 -13.05 3.70 7.72
C ASN A 35 -11.54 3.75 7.99
N LEU A 36 -10.70 3.66 6.97
CA LEU A 36 -9.25 3.83 7.14
C LEU A 36 -8.93 5.23 7.66
N ALA A 37 -9.52 6.27 7.10
CA ALA A 37 -9.27 7.65 7.50
C ALA A 37 -9.76 7.93 8.94
N ILE A 38 -10.99 7.54 9.26
CA ILE A 38 -11.66 7.93 10.52
C ILE A 38 -11.30 6.97 11.66
N GLU A 39 -11.47 5.65 11.44
CA GLU A 39 -11.31 4.65 12.52
C GLU A 39 -9.85 4.25 12.74
N SER A 40 -9.03 4.29 11.70
CA SER A 40 -7.62 3.85 11.73
C SER A 40 -6.62 5.00 11.69
N ASN A 41 -7.09 6.24 11.67
CA ASN A 41 -6.29 7.48 11.67
C ASN A 41 -5.30 7.55 10.49
N TYR A 42 -5.78 7.28 9.28
CA TYR A 42 -5.04 7.54 8.05
C TYR A 42 -5.35 8.94 7.55
N GLN A 43 -4.34 9.66 7.13
CA GLN A 43 -4.52 10.86 6.30
C GLN A 43 -4.88 10.43 4.87
N VAL A 44 -5.31 11.37 4.03
CA VAL A 44 -5.74 11.08 2.67
C VAL A 44 -4.96 11.94 1.68
N ILE A 45 -4.51 11.35 0.59
CA ILE A 45 -3.89 12.01 -0.56
C ILE A 45 -4.73 11.69 -1.79
N ALA A 46 -5.05 12.70 -2.56
CA ALA A 46 -5.68 12.55 -3.88
C ALA A 46 -4.65 12.75 -4.99
N VAL A 47 -4.65 11.86 -5.98
CA VAL A 47 -3.77 11.94 -7.14
C VAL A 47 -4.62 12.14 -8.38
N ASP A 48 -4.49 13.31 -8.98
CA ASP A 48 -5.19 13.71 -10.20
C ASP A 48 -6.71 13.45 -10.10
N GLY A 49 -7.36 12.77 -11.06
CA GLY A 49 -8.78 12.39 -10.98
C GLY A 49 -9.19 11.55 -9.77
N GLY A 50 -8.26 11.09 -8.94
CA GLY A 50 -8.55 10.48 -7.63
C GLY A 50 -9.24 11.43 -6.65
N TYR A 51 -9.12 12.75 -6.90
CA TYR A 51 -9.84 13.77 -6.15
C TYR A 51 -11.36 13.59 -6.25
N ASP A 52 -11.89 13.22 -7.42
CA ASP A 52 -13.33 13.00 -7.64
C ASP A 52 -13.89 11.89 -6.72
N THR A 53 -13.07 10.88 -6.46
CA THR A 53 -13.40 9.81 -5.52
C THR A 53 -13.39 10.31 -4.08
N ILE A 54 -12.38 11.09 -3.69
CA ILE A 54 -12.27 11.64 -2.33
C ILE A 54 -13.39 12.64 -2.04
N ALA A 55 -13.73 13.49 -2.99
CA ALA A 55 -14.85 14.45 -2.84
C ALA A 55 -16.17 13.76 -2.46
N LYS A 56 -16.46 12.56 -3.02
CA LYS A 56 -17.63 11.75 -2.69
C LYS A 56 -17.62 11.19 -1.27
N THR A 57 -16.45 11.12 -0.62
CA THR A 57 -16.31 10.64 0.76
C THR A 57 -16.54 11.73 1.80
N GLY A 58 -16.47 13.00 1.43
CA GLY A 58 -16.45 14.13 2.35
C GLY A 58 -15.16 14.27 3.16
N LEU A 59 -14.12 13.52 2.84
CA LEU A 59 -12.80 13.65 3.45
C LEU A 59 -12.04 14.81 2.82
N ARG A 60 -11.14 15.41 3.61
CA ARG A 60 -10.24 16.47 3.14
C ARG A 60 -8.84 15.92 2.93
N PRO A 61 -8.28 15.96 1.70
CA PRO A 61 -6.91 15.54 1.45
C PRO A 61 -5.89 16.40 2.21
N VAL A 62 -4.84 15.78 2.77
CA VAL A 62 -3.67 16.48 3.32
C VAL A 62 -2.85 17.11 2.20
N PHE A 63 -2.88 16.52 1.03
CA PHE A 63 -2.54 17.19 -0.21
C PHE A 63 -3.22 16.52 -1.40
N THR A 64 -3.41 17.30 -2.47
CA THR A 64 -3.83 16.82 -3.77
C THR A 64 -2.73 17.14 -4.78
N ILE A 65 -2.36 16.19 -5.64
CA ILE A 65 -1.23 16.31 -6.55
C ILE A 65 -1.61 15.80 -7.95
N GLY A 66 -1.23 16.54 -8.98
CA GLY A 66 -1.48 16.17 -10.38
C GLY A 66 -1.36 17.36 -11.33
N ASP A 67 -1.64 17.14 -12.61
CA ASP A 67 -1.82 18.21 -13.60
C ASP A 67 -3.31 18.59 -13.78
N PHE A 68 -4.20 17.87 -13.08
CA PHE A 68 -5.64 18.11 -12.94
C PHE A 68 -6.42 18.10 -14.27
N ASP A 69 -5.92 17.38 -15.27
CA ASP A 69 -6.60 17.28 -16.57
C ASP A 69 -7.66 16.16 -16.65
N SER A 70 -7.71 15.27 -15.65
CA SER A 70 -8.66 14.15 -15.55
C SER A 70 -9.66 14.25 -14.39
N THR A 71 -9.76 15.40 -13.70
CA THR A 71 -10.76 15.64 -12.66
C THR A 71 -11.96 16.45 -13.20
N GLU A 72 -13.14 16.24 -12.60
CA GLU A 72 -14.37 17.01 -12.89
C GLU A 72 -14.41 18.37 -12.15
N TYR A 73 -13.50 18.60 -11.19
CA TYR A 73 -13.45 19.78 -10.35
C TYR A 73 -12.44 20.81 -10.87
N ASP A 74 -12.74 22.09 -10.69
CA ASP A 74 -11.79 23.14 -11.00
C ASP A 74 -10.70 23.29 -9.92
N ILE A 75 -9.59 23.91 -10.27
CA ILE A 75 -8.42 24.02 -9.38
C ILE A 75 -8.72 24.83 -8.12
N GLU A 76 -9.58 25.83 -8.17
CA GLU A 76 -9.93 26.65 -7.03
C GLU A 76 -10.78 25.87 -6.02
N GLU A 77 -11.65 24.99 -6.50
CA GLU A 77 -12.43 24.09 -5.66
C GLU A 77 -11.52 23.05 -4.99
N ILE A 78 -10.57 22.49 -5.73
CA ILE A 78 -9.57 21.56 -5.18
C ILE A 78 -8.74 22.25 -4.09
N ARG A 79 -8.28 23.48 -4.33
CA ARG A 79 -7.53 24.28 -3.34
C ARG A 79 -8.32 24.57 -2.07
N TYR A 80 -9.61 24.86 -2.22
CA TYR A 80 -10.47 25.14 -1.07
C TYR A 80 -10.67 23.89 -0.19
N ASN A 81 -10.80 22.72 -0.81
CA ASN A 81 -11.13 21.47 -0.14
C ASN A 81 -9.91 20.60 0.20
N SER A 82 -8.68 20.97 -0.17
CA SER A 82 -7.44 20.31 0.21
C SER A 82 -6.68 21.14 1.24
N GLU A 83 -5.77 20.53 2.01
CA GLU A 83 -4.87 21.30 2.89
C GLU A 83 -3.71 21.90 2.09
N ASP A 84 -3.25 21.17 1.08
CA ASP A 84 -2.17 21.58 0.18
C ASP A 84 -2.47 21.08 -1.25
N VAL A 85 -1.97 21.78 -2.28
CA VAL A 85 -2.14 21.40 -3.68
C VAL A 85 -0.81 21.53 -4.41
N ILE A 86 -0.38 20.44 -5.00
CA ILE A 86 0.87 20.35 -5.75
C ILE A 86 0.54 20.20 -7.23
N GLU A 87 0.64 21.31 -7.98
CA GLU A 87 0.42 21.30 -9.41
C GLU A 87 1.67 20.80 -10.14
N LEU A 88 1.51 19.75 -10.93
CA LEU A 88 2.59 19.14 -11.68
C LEU A 88 2.60 19.60 -13.14
N ASN A 89 3.78 19.71 -13.72
CA ASN A 89 3.90 20.00 -15.13
C ASN A 89 3.52 18.75 -15.95
N LYS A 90 2.76 18.91 -17.04
CA LYS A 90 2.43 17.83 -17.98
C LYS A 90 3.68 17.17 -18.60
N ASN A 91 4.74 17.96 -18.83
CA ASN A 91 6.01 17.46 -19.36
C ASN A 91 6.98 17.11 -18.22
N LYS A 92 6.78 15.97 -17.58
CA LYS A 92 7.65 15.43 -16.53
C LYS A 92 8.03 13.99 -16.83
N ASP A 93 9.11 13.52 -16.23
CA ASP A 93 9.65 12.17 -16.43
C ASP A 93 8.95 11.09 -15.57
N LYS A 94 8.17 11.51 -14.55
CA LYS A 94 7.47 10.62 -13.62
C LYS A 94 5.96 10.75 -13.77
N THR A 95 5.24 9.69 -13.41
CA THR A 95 3.78 9.72 -13.29
C THR A 95 3.36 10.49 -12.05
N ASP A 96 2.11 11.01 -12.02
CA ASP A 96 1.55 11.69 -10.84
C ASP A 96 1.55 10.78 -9.61
N PHE A 97 1.32 9.49 -9.81
CA PHE A 97 1.39 8.51 -8.75
C PHE A 97 2.79 8.35 -8.16
N GLU A 98 3.83 8.33 -8.99
CA GLU A 98 5.22 8.24 -8.51
C GLU A 98 5.62 9.51 -7.74
N GLU A 99 5.25 10.70 -8.23
CA GLU A 99 5.46 11.97 -7.52
C GLU A 99 4.70 12.00 -6.17
N ALA A 100 3.46 11.51 -6.16
CA ALA A 100 2.67 11.41 -4.93
C ALA A 100 3.31 10.49 -3.87
N LEU A 101 3.90 9.37 -4.31
CA LEU A 101 4.63 8.45 -3.42
C LEU A 101 5.87 9.11 -2.83
N GLU A 102 6.66 9.81 -3.64
CA GLU A 102 7.87 10.51 -3.17
C GLU A 102 7.50 11.59 -2.16
N GLU A 103 6.48 12.39 -2.43
CA GLU A 103 6.02 13.42 -1.51
C GLU A 103 5.46 12.81 -0.22
N ALA A 104 4.72 11.70 -0.31
CA ALA A 104 4.24 10.99 0.87
C ALA A 104 5.39 10.49 1.75
N PHE A 105 6.43 9.91 1.16
CA PHE A 105 7.62 9.46 1.90
C PHE A 105 8.44 10.64 2.44
N TYR A 106 8.54 11.72 1.70
CA TYR A 106 9.20 12.95 2.15
C TYR A 106 8.49 13.54 3.39
N ARG A 107 7.15 13.50 3.44
CA ARG A 107 6.36 13.92 4.62
C ARG A 107 6.38 12.89 5.76
N GLY A 108 7.09 11.76 5.61
CA GLY A 108 7.32 10.76 6.66
C GLY A 108 6.25 9.68 6.77
N PHE A 109 5.36 9.54 5.80
CA PHE A 109 4.41 8.42 5.77
C PHE A 109 5.16 7.10 5.55
N THR A 110 4.87 6.10 6.39
CA THR A 110 5.48 4.77 6.29
C THR A 110 4.46 3.66 6.10
N THR A 111 3.17 3.93 6.35
CA THR A 111 2.09 2.99 6.06
C THR A 111 1.18 3.58 5.00
N ILE A 112 1.15 2.96 3.83
CA ILE A 112 0.44 3.44 2.64
C ILE A 112 -0.59 2.41 2.20
N SER A 113 -1.83 2.86 2.00
CA SER A 113 -2.93 2.11 1.39
C SER A 113 -3.31 2.77 0.08
N VAL A 114 -3.14 2.08 -1.06
CA VAL A 114 -3.35 2.63 -2.40
C VAL A 114 -4.63 2.09 -3.00
N PHE A 115 -5.45 2.99 -3.55
CA PHE A 115 -6.68 2.70 -4.29
C PHE A 115 -6.64 3.36 -5.67
N GLY A 116 -7.38 2.78 -6.63
CA GLY A 116 -7.54 3.37 -7.96
C GLY A 116 -6.31 3.23 -8.87
N ILE A 117 -5.43 2.26 -8.63
CA ILE A 117 -4.34 1.92 -9.55
C ILE A 117 -4.58 0.58 -10.28
N LEU A 118 -5.64 -0.14 -9.95
CA LEU A 118 -6.05 -1.41 -10.56
C LEU A 118 -7.44 -1.28 -11.18
N GLY A 119 -7.76 -2.10 -12.18
CA GLY A 119 -9.09 -2.19 -12.80
C GLY A 119 -9.40 -1.08 -13.82
N GLY A 120 -8.43 -0.28 -14.20
CA GLY A 120 -8.60 0.81 -15.15
C GLY A 120 -8.63 0.37 -16.62
N LYS A 121 -8.78 1.34 -17.54
CA LYS A 121 -8.75 1.10 -18.99
C LYS A 121 -7.33 0.90 -19.55
N ARG A 122 -6.30 1.17 -18.75
CA ARG A 122 -4.89 1.22 -19.14
C ARG A 122 -4.10 0.19 -18.33
N ILE A 123 -4.05 -1.06 -18.81
CA ILE A 123 -3.31 -2.17 -18.18
C ILE A 123 -1.80 -1.90 -18.07
N ASP A 124 -1.24 -1.08 -18.95
CA ASP A 124 0.14 -0.62 -18.90
C ASP A 124 0.42 0.23 -17.66
N PHE A 125 -0.53 1.11 -17.27
CA PHE A 125 -0.44 1.87 -16.03
C PHE A 125 -0.58 0.98 -14.79
N GLU A 126 -1.48 0.01 -14.80
CA GLU A 126 -1.64 -0.94 -13.68
C GLU A 126 -0.32 -1.67 -13.41
N LEU A 127 0.27 -2.26 -14.45
CA LEU A 127 1.54 -2.96 -14.32
C LEU A 127 2.67 -2.02 -13.89
N SER A 128 2.76 -0.83 -14.52
CA SER A 128 3.78 0.16 -14.19
C SER A 128 3.67 0.62 -12.74
N ASN A 129 2.46 0.92 -12.24
CA ASN A 129 2.24 1.35 -10.87
C ASN A 129 2.66 0.29 -9.84
N LEU A 130 2.36 -1.00 -10.10
CA LEU A 130 2.81 -2.09 -9.24
C LEU A 130 4.36 -2.21 -9.24
N LEU A 131 5.01 -2.02 -10.38
CA LEU A 131 6.47 -2.03 -10.47
C LEU A 131 7.11 -0.79 -9.81
N ILE A 132 6.49 0.38 -9.95
CA ILE A 132 6.95 1.63 -9.29
C ILE A 132 6.98 1.43 -7.76
N LEU A 133 5.96 0.84 -7.17
CA LEU A 133 5.92 0.57 -5.73
C LEU A 133 7.13 -0.23 -5.26
N SER A 134 7.65 -1.14 -6.07
CA SER A 134 8.80 -1.98 -5.72
C SER A 134 10.08 -1.19 -5.44
N LYS A 135 10.25 0.00 -6.05
CA LYS A 135 11.39 0.90 -5.81
C LYS A 135 11.41 1.45 -4.37
N TYR A 136 10.26 1.51 -3.73
CA TYR A 136 10.07 2.15 -2.42
C TYR A 136 9.94 1.15 -1.27
N ALA A 137 10.08 -0.15 -1.54
CA ALA A 137 10.00 -1.19 -0.52
C ALA A 137 11.20 -1.13 0.42
N THR A 138 10.92 -0.94 1.69
CA THR A 138 11.92 -1.01 2.80
C THR A 138 11.29 -1.76 3.97
N SER A 139 12.09 -2.28 4.88
CA SER A 139 11.59 -3.10 6.00
C SER A 139 10.73 -2.33 7.01
N ASP A 140 10.82 -1.00 7.03
CA ASP A 140 10.04 -0.11 7.88
C ASP A 140 8.77 0.44 7.21
N ARG A 141 8.58 0.18 5.90
CA ARG A 141 7.39 0.60 5.15
C ARG A 141 6.40 -0.52 4.99
N LYS A 142 5.12 -0.15 5.07
CA LYS A 142 3.98 -1.04 4.81
C LYS A 142 3.16 -0.47 3.66
N ILE A 143 3.14 -1.17 2.52
CA ILE A 143 2.47 -0.72 1.31
C ILE A 143 1.44 -1.76 0.90
N ARG A 144 0.17 -1.33 0.78
CA ARG A 144 -0.95 -2.17 0.35
C ARG A 144 -1.67 -1.56 -0.83
N VAL A 145 -2.00 -2.37 -1.81
CA VAL A 145 -2.81 -2.01 -2.96
C VAL A 145 -4.13 -2.75 -2.87
N TYR A 146 -5.23 -2.04 -3.04
CA TYR A 146 -6.57 -2.59 -2.98
C TYR A 146 -7.20 -2.67 -4.36
N SER A 147 -7.98 -3.74 -4.60
CA SER A 147 -8.86 -3.83 -5.76
C SER A 147 -9.96 -2.77 -5.72
N GLU A 148 -10.63 -2.56 -6.84
CA GLU A 148 -11.76 -1.63 -7.02
C GLU A 148 -12.83 -1.77 -5.92
N ASP A 149 -13.23 -3.02 -5.61
CA ASP A 149 -14.18 -3.36 -4.55
C ASP A 149 -13.58 -3.35 -3.13
N GLY A 150 -12.27 -3.14 -3.02
CA GLY A 150 -11.54 -3.14 -1.76
C GLY A 150 -11.39 -4.50 -1.07
N LYS A 151 -11.78 -5.61 -1.72
CA LYS A 151 -11.78 -6.94 -1.10
C LYS A 151 -10.50 -7.73 -1.34
N GLN A 152 -9.76 -7.43 -2.37
CA GLN A 152 -8.48 -8.06 -2.67
C GLN A 152 -7.34 -7.10 -2.36
N VAL A 153 -6.27 -7.64 -1.81
CA VAL A 153 -5.11 -6.86 -1.36
C VAL A 153 -3.83 -7.48 -1.90
N LEU A 154 -2.96 -6.62 -2.42
CA LEU A 154 -1.55 -6.91 -2.63
C LEU A 154 -0.73 -6.15 -1.59
N GLU A 155 -0.09 -6.85 -0.66
CA GLU A 155 0.82 -6.26 0.32
C GLU A 155 2.27 -6.47 -0.13
N LEU A 156 2.99 -5.37 -0.35
CA LEU A 156 4.38 -5.42 -0.77
C LEU A 156 5.26 -5.67 0.46
N MET A 157 6.12 -6.68 0.38
CA MET A 157 6.99 -7.08 1.48
C MET A 157 8.40 -7.38 1.02
N THR A 158 9.36 -7.06 1.88
CA THR A 158 10.78 -7.24 1.64
C THR A 158 11.47 -7.95 2.81
N GLN A 159 12.77 -8.20 2.66
CA GLN A 159 13.62 -8.87 3.66
C GLN A 159 13.37 -8.35 5.08
N GLY A 160 13.22 -9.26 6.01
CA GLY A 160 13.03 -9.00 7.44
C GLY A 160 11.59 -8.76 7.87
N GLN A 161 10.65 -8.65 6.93
CA GLN A 161 9.23 -8.53 7.22
C GLN A 161 8.56 -9.91 7.35
N GLU A 162 7.50 -9.97 8.15
CA GLU A 162 6.68 -11.15 8.34
C GLU A 162 5.19 -10.78 8.23
N PHE A 163 4.49 -11.52 7.39
CA PHE A 163 3.03 -11.50 7.28
C PHE A 163 2.45 -12.54 8.22
N CYS A 164 1.66 -12.11 9.20
CA CYS A 164 0.93 -13.02 10.09
C CYS A 164 -0.56 -12.91 9.80
N ILE A 165 -1.20 -14.03 9.53
CA ILE A 165 -2.64 -14.09 9.22
C ILE A 165 -3.46 -13.43 10.34
N ASP A 166 -3.16 -13.73 11.60
CA ASP A 166 -3.89 -13.20 12.75
C ASP A 166 -3.79 -11.68 12.92
N ASN A 167 -2.82 -11.05 12.30
CA ASN A 167 -2.65 -9.59 12.29
C ASN A 167 -3.48 -8.88 11.22
N VAL A 168 -4.15 -9.62 10.32
CA VAL A 168 -4.97 -9.07 9.25
C VAL A 168 -6.44 -9.13 9.64
N LYS A 169 -7.00 -7.96 9.98
CA LYS A 169 -8.44 -7.86 10.27
C LYS A 169 -9.27 -8.27 9.05
N HIS A 170 -10.29 -9.07 9.28
CA HIS A 170 -11.24 -9.48 8.25
C HIS A 170 -10.64 -10.28 7.09
N ILE A 171 -9.49 -10.95 7.27
CA ILE A 171 -8.98 -11.85 6.23
C ILE A 171 -9.99 -12.96 5.93
N ASP A 172 -10.16 -13.29 4.65
CA ASP A 172 -11.05 -14.37 4.22
C ASP A 172 -10.26 -15.66 4.00
N LEU A 173 -10.20 -16.52 5.02
CA LEU A 173 -9.49 -17.80 4.96
C LEU A 173 -10.17 -18.85 4.05
N SER A 174 -11.38 -18.57 3.53
CA SER A 174 -11.99 -19.41 2.49
C SER A 174 -11.38 -19.16 1.10
N LYS A 175 -10.62 -18.08 0.95
CA LYS A 175 -9.93 -17.69 -0.29
C LYS A 175 -8.45 -18.03 -0.23
N THR A 176 -7.81 -17.97 -1.38
CA THR A 176 -6.38 -18.27 -1.49
C THR A 176 -5.51 -17.12 -1.00
N ILE A 177 -4.32 -17.48 -0.52
CA ILE A 177 -3.21 -16.56 -0.26
C ILE A 177 -2.08 -16.94 -1.22
N SER A 178 -1.46 -15.95 -1.88
CA SER A 178 -0.37 -16.19 -2.80
C SER A 178 0.85 -15.33 -2.47
N VAL A 179 2.04 -15.88 -2.66
CA VAL A 179 3.29 -15.12 -2.63
C VAL A 179 3.79 -14.97 -4.05
N ILE A 180 3.89 -13.74 -4.53
CA ILE A 180 4.28 -13.41 -5.91
C ILE A 180 5.67 -12.79 -5.88
N PRO A 181 6.74 -13.51 -6.29
CA PRO A 181 8.09 -12.97 -6.26
C PRO A 181 8.29 -11.91 -7.35
N ILE A 182 8.76 -10.73 -6.94
CA ILE A 182 9.14 -9.61 -7.82
C ILE A 182 10.63 -9.68 -8.15
N THR A 183 11.40 -10.26 -7.25
CA THR A 183 12.80 -10.63 -7.45
C THR A 183 13.00 -12.07 -7.02
N ASP A 184 14.14 -12.67 -7.34
CA ASP A 184 14.56 -13.91 -6.70
C ASP A 184 14.52 -13.71 -5.20
N SER A 185 13.78 -14.55 -4.49
CA SER A 185 13.46 -14.38 -3.08
C SER A 185 13.67 -15.68 -2.30
N ASP A 186 13.85 -15.58 -0.99
CA ASP A 186 13.84 -16.69 -0.06
C ASP A 186 12.74 -16.44 0.95
N VAL A 187 11.84 -17.42 1.11
CA VAL A 187 10.65 -17.28 1.97
C VAL A 187 10.46 -18.49 2.86
N THR A 188 9.84 -18.26 4.02
CA THR A 188 9.35 -19.32 4.90
C THR A 188 7.85 -19.14 5.09
N ILE A 189 7.06 -20.10 4.61
CA ILE A 189 5.60 -20.20 4.78
C ILE A 189 5.35 -21.29 5.80
N ALA A 190 4.70 -20.96 6.91
CA ALA A 190 4.45 -21.90 8.00
C ALA A 190 3.02 -21.78 8.51
N GLY A 191 2.44 -22.92 8.96
CA GLY A 191 1.09 -22.99 9.49
C GLY A 191 0.01 -22.74 8.44
N MET A 192 0.23 -23.11 7.20
CA MET A 192 -0.72 -23.02 6.09
C MET A 192 -0.98 -24.42 5.51
N GLU A 193 -1.91 -24.55 4.54
CA GLU A 193 -2.18 -25.86 3.92
C GLU A 193 -0.92 -26.44 3.27
N TYR A 194 -0.10 -25.58 2.65
CA TYR A 194 1.18 -25.95 2.06
C TYR A 194 2.29 -25.12 2.69
N ASP A 195 3.00 -25.72 3.62
CA ASP A 195 4.21 -25.13 4.21
C ASP A 195 5.36 -25.18 3.17
N TYR A 196 6.19 -24.16 3.17
CA TYR A 196 7.34 -24.06 2.27
C TYR A 196 8.47 -23.27 2.92
N SER A 197 9.71 -23.70 2.70
CA SER A 197 10.87 -22.91 3.10
C SER A 197 11.98 -23.05 2.04
N GLY A 198 12.45 -21.96 1.48
CA GLY A 198 13.51 -21.93 0.49
C GLY A 198 13.38 -20.82 -0.53
N LYS A 199 14.18 -20.95 -1.57
CA LYS A 199 14.27 -19.98 -2.66
C LYS A 199 13.13 -20.16 -3.66
N ILE A 200 12.57 -19.02 -4.10
CA ILE A 200 11.62 -18.91 -5.19
C ILE A 200 12.19 -17.94 -6.22
N GLU A 201 12.24 -18.37 -7.46
CA GLU A 201 12.72 -17.54 -8.57
C GLU A 201 11.65 -16.50 -8.94
N MET A 202 12.10 -15.34 -9.43
CA MET A 202 11.20 -14.36 -10.05
C MET A 202 10.32 -15.06 -11.08
N SER A 203 9.03 -14.70 -11.15
CA SER A 203 8.03 -15.31 -12.03
C SER A 203 7.66 -16.77 -11.72
N SER A 204 8.09 -17.34 -10.59
CA SER A 204 7.67 -18.67 -10.16
C SER A 204 6.20 -18.66 -9.74
N SER A 205 5.48 -19.72 -10.12
CA SER A 205 4.12 -20.00 -9.65
C SER A 205 4.06 -20.94 -8.43
N LEU A 206 5.20 -21.36 -7.91
CA LEU A 206 5.32 -22.36 -6.84
C LEU A 206 4.55 -22.01 -5.57
N THR A 207 4.49 -20.71 -5.23
CA THR A 207 3.88 -20.20 -3.99
C THR A 207 2.52 -19.53 -4.23
N MET A 208 1.88 -19.86 -5.34
CA MET A 208 0.54 -19.38 -5.70
C MET A 208 -0.55 -20.27 -5.11
N SER A 209 -1.69 -19.65 -4.76
CA SER A 209 -2.94 -20.34 -4.39
C SER A 209 -2.85 -21.26 -3.18
N ASN A 210 -2.09 -20.87 -2.17
CA ASN A 210 -2.08 -21.53 -0.86
C ASN A 210 -3.37 -21.22 -0.09
N LYS A 211 -3.68 -21.97 0.95
CA LYS A 211 -4.78 -21.69 1.89
C LYS A 211 -4.25 -21.28 3.25
N GLY A 212 -4.74 -20.12 3.71
CA GLY A 212 -4.42 -19.64 5.04
C GLY A 212 -5.12 -20.46 6.12
N MET A 213 -4.45 -20.61 7.26
CA MET A 213 -5.01 -21.15 8.49
C MET A 213 -4.70 -20.22 9.65
N ASP A 214 -5.47 -20.31 10.74
CA ASP A 214 -5.22 -19.54 11.95
C ASP A 214 -3.79 -19.78 12.45
N GLY A 215 -3.08 -18.74 12.81
CA GLY A 215 -1.67 -18.79 13.21
C GLY A 215 -0.67 -18.91 12.05
N GLY A 216 -1.13 -18.96 10.80
CA GLY A 216 -0.24 -19.04 9.63
C GLY A 216 0.58 -17.79 9.41
N SER A 217 1.80 -17.95 8.94
CA SER A 217 2.71 -16.83 8.66
C SER A 217 3.56 -17.02 7.40
N ILE A 218 4.02 -15.91 6.85
CA ILE A 218 4.93 -15.84 5.71
C ILE A 218 6.06 -14.88 6.06
N LYS A 219 7.28 -15.38 6.20
CA LYS A 219 8.47 -14.58 6.47
C LYS A 219 9.29 -14.41 5.20
N ILE A 220 9.72 -13.18 4.94
CA ILE A 220 10.59 -12.85 3.82
C ILE A 220 12.04 -12.86 4.32
N ASN A 221 12.79 -13.92 3.99
CA ASN A 221 14.18 -14.08 4.39
C ASN A 221 15.12 -13.24 3.51
N SER A 222 14.80 -13.13 2.21
CA SER A 222 15.46 -12.21 1.27
C SER A 222 14.57 -11.93 0.06
N GLY A 223 14.87 -10.86 -0.67
CA GLY A 223 14.15 -10.47 -1.90
C GLY A 223 12.93 -9.60 -1.64
N LEU A 224 12.06 -9.53 -2.65
CA LEU A 224 10.88 -8.68 -2.70
C LEU A 224 9.70 -9.45 -3.26
N VAL A 225 8.56 -9.43 -2.57
CA VAL A 225 7.35 -10.15 -2.97
C VAL A 225 6.10 -9.29 -2.78
N TYR A 226 5.05 -9.59 -3.54
CA TYR A 226 3.69 -9.26 -3.16
C TYR A 226 3.05 -10.46 -2.47
N ILE A 227 2.36 -10.22 -1.37
CA ILE A 227 1.44 -11.17 -0.76
C ILE A 227 0.03 -10.77 -1.17
N TYR A 228 -0.64 -11.66 -1.89
CA TYR A 228 -2.06 -11.54 -2.26
C TYR A 228 -2.93 -12.22 -1.21
N TYR A 229 -3.99 -11.56 -0.79
CA TYR A 229 -5.04 -12.13 0.04
C TYR A 229 -6.38 -11.42 -0.17
N SER A 230 -7.47 -12.05 0.28
CA SER A 230 -8.81 -11.47 0.25
C SER A 230 -9.31 -11.12 1.64
N LEU A 231 -10.18 -10.10 1.69
CA LEU A 231 -10.87 -9.66 2.90
C LEU A 231 -12.35 -10.01 2.81
N ARG A 232 -12.96 -10.28 3.96
CA ARG A 232 -14.43 -10.38 4.11
C ARG A 232 -15.06 -8.99 4.06
N ASP A 233 -16.37 -8.96 3.83
CA ASP A 233 -17.20 -7.75 3.91
C ASP A 233 -17.20 -7.16 5.32
#